data_fbdb18d63a4ea682a23f259cda3e3868
#
_entry.id   fbdb18d63a4ea682a23f259cda3e3868
#
_cell.length_a   1.000
_cell.length_b   1.000
_cell.length_c   1.000
_cell.angle_alpha   90.00
_cell.angle_beta   90.00
_cell.angle_gamma   90.00
#
_symmetry.space_group_name_H-M   'P 1'
#
loop_
_entity.id
_entity.type
_entity.pdbx_description
1 polymer ?
#
loop_
_entity_poly.entity_id
_entity_poly.type
_entity_poly.pdbx_seq_one_letter_code
_entity_poly.pdbx_strand_id
1 'polypeptide(L)'
;MTNKSPRHLSLLADSLPAHQETAPPSTTAQAPFEQLARSFARASGWDMRLGGPIPDAGEVWSAPIGASDGEPSSRLSLLPAEAPASSRLPLEQVRPLALALAGLLSEQALLRRTLWQREAELAAGVPVAARPEDAEHLAERLAAILKGGADAVGCQAAGLYVLDETTTTLKLRAAHNLPHDRLLEPARPLRGAMADLEALVGHAVVLEDTSVLAHWKCPENFPAAICVPISGSSAPLGTLWLFADKNRDFTSEQSNLVEIIAGRIAADLEREMLLAEGAKSKRREKHLEAAARWQASRLPSVTPLLDDYEVAGWTLQADGIGGDFYDWSVLADGRLSISLGDAQGKLIEAGLGAAAVQAALKSHAAYPHTAAELLARVNETLWTTSAGDQFCSLAYGLINPASGQVEFSLAGASAAIQIRQREREILKSTTLALGTDPDTRFEAFARELHPGEFLIILSEGAQNAVDEGGLRIGELAIASMVSKNLRDSADGILAKIRRLIDRGQASQTEDMTVLVLKRRK
;
A
#
# COMPACT_ATOMS: atom_id res chain seq x y z
N MET A 1 49.25 2.79 1.50
CA MET A 1 48.29 2.87 2.59
C MET A 1 48.40 4.28 3.15
N THR A 2 47.61 5.21 2.63
CA THR A 2 47.57 6.62 3.07
C THR A 2 46.43 6.79 4.03
N ASN A 3 46.78 7.04 5.27
CA ASN A 3 45.89 7.35 6.37
C ASN A 3 45.18 8.68 6.06
N LYS A 4 43.90 8.65 5.63
CA LYS A 4 43.07 9.85 5.52
C LYS A 4 42.50 10.14 6.91
N SER A 5 43.08 11.16 7.57
CA SER A 5 42.50 11.77 8.76
C SER A 5 41.07 12.23 8.48
N PRO A 6 40.13 12.08 9.43
CA PRO A 6 38.77 12.59 9.27
C PRO A 6 38.81 14.11 9.09
N ARG A 7 38.09 14.62 8.11
CA ARG A 7 37.98 16.06 7.86
C ARG A 7 36.95 16.64 8.82
N HIS A 8 37.41 17.31 9.86
CA HIS A 8 36.57 18.12 10.72
C HIS A 8 36.41 19.52 10.11
N LEU A 9 35.17 19.97 9.98
CA LEU A 9 34.87 21.37 9.67
C LEU A 9 34.66 22.12 10.99
N SER A 10 35.71 22.76 11.51
CA SER A 10 35.57 23.78 12.54
C SER A 10 35.45 25.15 11.86
N LEU A 11 34.32 25.82 11.99
CA LEU A 11 34.11 27.14 11.43
C LEU A 11 34.52 28.20 12.47
N LEU A 12 35.59 28.93 12.20
CA LEU A 12 35.98 30.12 12.96
C LEU A 12 35.12 31.32 12.54
N ALA A 13 34.73 32.15 13.50
CA ALA A 13 33.68 33.18 13.41
C ALA A 13 34.01 34.41 12.51
N ASP A 14 35.14 34.45 11.78
CA ASP A 14 35.66 35.71 11.25
C ASP A 14 35.36 36.04 9.76
N SER A 15 34.45 35.36 9.07
CA SER A 15 34.25 35.67 7.66
C SER A 15 32.86 35.46 7.10
N LEU A 16 31.87 36.28 7.49
CA LEU A 16 30.64 36.43 6.67
C LEU A 16 29.99 37.82 6.84
N PRO A 17 29.57 38.52 5.77
CA PRO A 17 28.92 39.80 5.83
C PRO A 17 27.45 39.71 6.28
N ALA A 18 27.02 40.67 7.05
CA ALA A 18 25.67 40.82 7.59
C ALA A 18 24.63 41.06 6.47
N HIS A 19 23.61 40.20 6.38
CA HIS A 19 22.38 40.47 5.64
C HIS A 19 21.18 40.61 6.57
N GLN A 20 20.33 41.59 6.23
CA GLN A 20 19.19 42.08 6.98
C GLN A 20 18.12 41.01 7.27
N GLU A 21 17.65 41.03 8.50
CA GLU A 21 16.56 40.23 9.03
C GLU A 21 15.22 40.57 8.38
N THR A 22 14.52 39.54 7.85
CA THR A 22 13.07 39.53 7.73
C THR A 22 12.52 38.60 8.82
N ALA A 23 11.66 39.11 9.68
CA ALA A 23 11.05 38.39 10.78
C ALA A 23 10.31 37.10 10.36
N PRO A 24 10.32 36.05 11.21
CA PRO A 24 9.63 34.80 10.90
C PRO A 24 8.10 34.99 10.94
N PRO A 25 7.33 34.27 10.12
CA PRO A 25 5.88 34.34 10.16
C PRO A 25 5.36 33.76 11.47
N SER A 26 4.68 34.58 12.20
CA SER A 26 4.01 34.25 13.46
C SER A 26 2.95 33.16 13.25
N THR A 27 2.96 32.23 14.13
CA THR A 27 2.08 31.08 14.39
C THR A 27 0.62 31.32 14.02
N THR A 28 0.14 30.62 13.00
CA THR A 28 -1.23 30.67 12.44
C THR A 28 -2.34 30.24 13.42
N ALA A 29 -2.00 29.79 14.63
CA ALA A 29 -2.96 29.36 15.65
C ALA A 29 -3.33 30.48 16.68
N GLN A 30 -2.57 31.56 16.77
CA GLN A 30 -2.83 32.65 17.73
C GLN A 30 -3.91 33.63 17.24
N ALA A 31 -4.01 33.84 15.94
CA ALA A 31 -4.96 34.80 15.38
C ALA A 31 -6.46 34.49 15.65
N PRO A 32 -6.96 33.24 15.55
CA PRO A 32 -8.34 32.92 15.89
C PRO A 32 -8.66 33.08 17.37
N PHE A 33 -7.73 32.71 18.25
CA PHE A 33 -7.91 32.85 19.70
C PHE A 33 -7.93 34.33 20.12
N GLU A 34 -7.05 35.17 19.58
CA GLU A 34 -7.03 36.60 19.86
C GLU A 34 -8.31 37.31 19.39
N GLN A 35 -8.89 36.90 18.28
CA GLN A 35 -10.17 37.42 17.82
C GLN A 35 -11.31 37.02 18.76
N LEU A 36 -11.32 35.74 19.21
CA LEU A 36 -12.26 35.25 20.20
C LEU A 36 -12.13 35.99 21.53
N ALA A 37 -10.90 36.14 22.04
CA ALA A 37 -10.60 36.84 23.28
C ALA A 37 -11.07 38.30 23.25
N ARG A 38 -10.81 39.01 22.13
CA ARG A 38 -11.29 40.40 21.93
C ARG A 38 -12.83 40.47 21.90
N SER A 39 -13.48 39.54 21.26
CA SER A 39 -14.96 39.49 21.20
C SER A 39 -15.55 39.18 22.58
N PHE A 40 -14.94 38.27 23.30
CA PHE A 40 -15.31 37.92 24.68
C PHE A 40 -15.15 39.10 25.63
N ALA A 41 -14.02 39.81 25.54
CA ALA A 41 -13.76 40.99 26.37
C ALA A 41 -14.79 42.10 26.14
N ARG A 42 -15.15 42.37 24.89
CA ARG A 42 -16.21 43.34 24.53
C ARG A 42 -17.57 42.98 25.09
N ALA A 43 -17.93 41.67 25.05
CA ALA A 43 -19.23 41.19 25.47
C ALA A 43 -19.37 41.06 26.99
N SER A 44 -18.32 40.70 27.69
CA SER A 44 -18.36 40.36 29.13
C SER A 44 -17.67 41.33 30.05
N GLY A 45 -16.77 42.18 29.54
CA GLY A 45 -15.89 43.02 30.34
C GLY A 45 -14.75 42.27 31.03
N TRP A 46 -14.44 41.04 30.62
CA TRP A 46 -13.38 40.19 31.12
C TRP A 46 -12.38 39.86 30.02
N ASP A 47 -11.09 40.08 30.30
CA ASP A 47 -10.01 39.64 29.43
C ASP A 47 -9.74 38.15 29.58
N MET A 48 -9.60 37.47 28.47
CA MET A 48 -9.34 36.02 28.39
C MET A 48 -7.93 35.81 27.86
N ARG A 49 -7.09 35.10 28.62
CA ARG A 49 -5.71 34.81 28.23
C ARG A 49 -5.38 33.34 28.28
N LEU A 50 -4.55 32.91 27.36
CA LEU A 50 -3.85 31.64 27.40
C LEU A 50 -2.48 31.87 28.01
N GLY A 51 -2.21 31.26 29.16
CA GLY A 51 -0.97 31.37 29.88
C GLY A 51 -0.27 30.02 30.11
N GLY A 52 0.96 30.08 30.65
CA GLY A 52 1.70 28.91 31.09
C GLY A 52 1.08 28.23 32.32
N PRO A 53 1.73 27.20 32.87
CA PRO A 53 1.22 26.42 34.01
C PRO A 53 1.15 27.21 35.31
N ILE A 54 1.84 28.35 35.40
CA ILE A 54 1.88 29.21 36.59
C ILE A 54 0.81 30.30 36.45
N PRO A 55 -0.02 30.56 37.50
CA PRO A 55 -1.03 31.61 37.48
C PRO A 55 -0.43 33.03 37.28
N ASP A 56 -1.08 33.82 36.41
CA ASP A 56 -0.70 35.22 36.21
C ASP A 56 -1.11 36.11 37.39
N ALA A 57 -0.32 37.14 37.70
CA ALA A 57 -0.67 38.12 38.72
C ALA A 57 -1.95 38.87 38.32
N GLY A 58 -3.00 38.81 39.18
CA GLY A 58 -4.31 39.42 38.93
C GLY A 58 -5.37 38.51 38.30
N GLU A 59 -5.07 37.24 38.14
CA GLU A 59 -6.03 36.21 37.70
C GLU A 59 -7.16 36.06 38.73
N VAL A 60 -8.41 36.11 38.24
CA VAL A 60 -9.61 35.95 39.09
C VAL A 60 -10.17 34.55 38.98
N TRP A 61 -9.97 33.91 37.86
CA TRP A 61 -10.40 32.54 37.59
C TRP A 61 -9.54 31.90 36.48
N SER A 62 -9.27 30.62 36.61
CA SER A 62 -8.62 29.85 35.54
C SER A 62 -9.09 28.40 35.45
N ALA A 63 -8.89 27.79 34.29
CA ALA A 63 -9.09 26.39 34.05
C ALA A 63 -7.90 25.79 33.26
N PRO A 64 -7.50 24.55 33.56
CA PRO A 64 -6.44 23.89 32.81
C PRO A 64 -6.90 23.53 31.38
N ILE A 65 -5.96 23.55 30.42
CA ILE A 65 -6.17 23.11 29.05
C ILE A 65 -5.18 22.00 28.77
N GLY A 66 -5.68 20.88 28.21
CA GLY A 66 -4.86 19.79 27.73
C GLY A 66 -4.24 18.90 28.81
N ALA A 67 -4.92 18.68 29.94
CA ALA A 67 -4.46 17.75 30.98
C ALA A 67 -4.59 16.29 30.54
N SER A 68 -3.48 15.57 30.47
CA SER A 68 -3.39 14.10 30.59
C SER A 68 -2.23 13.79 31.52
N ASP A 69 -2.44 12.98 32.53
CA ASP A 69 -1.53 12.34 33.50
C ASP A 69 -0.25 13.09 33.96
N GLY A 70 -0.28 14.42 33.93
CA GLY A 70 0.80 15.31 34.34
C GLY A 70 0.30 16.74 34.53
N GLU A 71 1.12 17.63 34.96
CA GLU A 71 0.78 19.05 35.15
C GLU A 71 0.24 19.67 33.86
N PRO A 72 -0.79 20.55 33.93
CA PRO A 72 -1.40 21.17 32.76
C PRO A 72 -0.36 22.02 32.01
N SER A 73 -0.20 21.78 30.70
CA SER A 73 0.75 22.48 29.86
C SER A 73 0.37 23.95 29.59
N SER A 74 -0.92 24.29 29.75
CA SER A 74 -1.44 25.65 29.59
C SER A 74 -2.75 25.85 30.38
N ARG A 75 -3.12 27.10 30.61
CA ARG A 75 -4.33 27.49 31.35
C ARG A 75 -5.07 28.59 30.60
N LEU A 76 -6.40 28.53 30.65
CA LEU A 76 -7.26 29.64 30.27
C LEU A 76 -7.59 30.46 31.48
N SER A 77 -7.21 31.74 31.51
CA SER A 77 -7.39 32.65 32.64
C SER A 77 -8.31 33.80 32.28
N LEU A 78 -9.10 34.25 33.27
CA LEU A 78 -9.90 35.46 33.20
C LEU A 78 -9.29 36.54 34.08
N LEU A 79 -9.03 37.70 33.47
CA LEU A 79 -8.57 38.90 34.13
C LEU A 79 -9.61 40.02 33.97
N PRO A 80 -9.67 40.98 34.90
CA PRO A 80 -10.50 42.16 34.71
C PRO A 80 -10.02 42.98 33.49
N ALA A 81 -10.88 43.21 32.49
CA ALA A 81 -10.54 44.11 31.39
C ALA A 81 -10.45 45.57 31.89
N GLU A 82 -9.76 46.44 31.14
CA GLU A 82 -9.61 47.87 31.46
C GLU A 82 -10.95 48.67 31.45
N ALA A 83 -12.08 48.01 31.34
CA ALA A 83 -13.42 48.60 31.35
C ALA A 83 -13.90 48.96 32.77
N PRO A 84 -14.77 50.01 32.95
CA PRO A 84 -15.32 50.35 34.24
C PRO A 84 -16.06 49.17 34.89
N ALA A 85 -15.89 49.01 36.22
CA ALA A 85 -16.47 47.88 36.95
C ALA A 85 -18.01 47.79 36.82
N SER A 86 -18.70 48.87 36.50
CA SER A 86 -20.14 48.95 36.30
C SER A 86 -20.63 48.33 34.98
N SER A 87 -19.74 48.10 34.01
CA SER A 87 -20.06 47.48 32.72
C SER A 87 -19.66 46.01 32.61
N ARG A 88 -19.13 45.44 33.72
CA ARG A 88 -18.62 44.06 33.76
C ARG A 88 -19.71 43.09 34.18
N LEU A 89 -19.92 42.01 33.44
CA LEU A 89 -20.84 40.96 33.85
C LEU A 89 -20.37 40.24 35.12
N PRO A 90 -21.28 39.82 36.03
CA PRO A 90 -20.89 39.02 37.20
C PRO A 90 -20.11 37.75 36.79
N LEU A 91 -19.05 37.45 37.55
CA LEU A 91 -18.18 36.28 37.24
C LEU A 91 -18.97 34.97 37.16
N GLU A 92 -20.01 34.81 38.00
CA GLU A 92 -20.88 33.61 37.97
C GLU A 92 -21.61 33.39 36.67
N GLN A 93 -21.91 34.45 35.90
CA GLN A 93 -22.53 34.37 34.59
C GLN A 93 -21.53 34.06 33.46
N VAL A 94 -20.30 34.50 33.63
CA VAL A 94 -19.23 34.34 32.62
C VAL A 94 -18.46 33.04 32.79
N ARG A 95 -18.34 32.54 34.01
CA ARG A 95 -17.63 31.31 34.39
C ARG A 95 -18.09 30.06 33.59
N PRO A 96 -19.41 29.78 33.42
CA PRO A 96 -19.83 28.63 32.63
C PRO A 96 -19.37 28.67 31.16
N LEU A 97 -19.39 29.88 30.57
CA LEU A 97 -18.93 30.08 29.21
C LEU A 97 -17.43 29.91 29.08
N ALA A 98 -16.65 30.46 30.01
CA ALA A 98 -15.21 30.29 30.05
C ALA A 98 -14.81 28.81 30.27
N LEU A 99 -15.55 28.07 31.09
CA LEU A 99 -15.35 26.66 31.32
C LEU A 99 -15.64 25.84 30.05
N ALA A 100 -16.72 26.15 29.32
CA ALA A 100 -17.05 25.52 28.06
C ALA A 100 -15.98 25.77 26.98
N LEU A 101 -15.45 26.99 26.92
CA LEU A 101 -14.34 27.32 26.01
C LEU A 101 -13.04 26.59 26.40
N ALA A 102 -12.73 26.49 27.69
CA ALA A 102 -11.59 25.69 28.15
C ALA A 102 -11.74 24.20 27.77
N GLY A 103 -12.95 23.67 27.87
CA GLY A 103 -13.29 22.30 27.42
C GLY A 103 -13.05 22.11 25.92
N LEU A 104 -13.56 23.01 25.08
CA LEU A 104 -13.36 22.98 23.63
C LEU A 104 -11.89 23.10 23.23
N LEU A 105 -11.14 23.98 23.91
CA LEU A 105 -9.69 24.12 23.66
C LEU A 105 -8.93 22.86 24.08
N SER A 106 -9.33 22.22 25.18
CA SER A 106 -8.76 20.93 25.62
C SER A 106 -9.04 19.82 24.64
N GLU A 107 -10.27 19.72 24.13
CA GLU A 107 -10.65 18.75 23.11
C GLU A 107 -9.90 18.97 21.80
N GLN A 108 -9.77 20.24 21.37
CA GLN A 108 -8.99 20.60 20.19
C GLN A 108 -7.49 20.27 20.36
N ALA A 109 -6.94 20.49 21.53
CA ALA A 109 -5.56 20.13 21.83
C ALA A 109 -5.34 18.62 21.80
N LEU A 110 -6.30 17.84 22.33
CA LEU A 110 -6.29 16.38 22.31
C LEU A 110 -6.40 15.84 20.87
N LEU A 111 -7.34 16.36 20.09
CA LEU A 111 -7.50 15.98 18.68
C LEU A 111 -6.25 16.29 17.86
N ARG A 112 -5.61 17.44 18.04
CA ARG A 112 -4.33 17.77 17.39
C ARG A 112 -3.22 16.81 17.81
N ARG A 113 -3.11 16.46 19.09
CA ARG A 113 -2.15 15.45 19.58
C ARG A 113 -2.38 14.10 18.90
N THR A 114 -3.63 13.65 18.82
CA THR A 114 -4.00 12.37 18.20
C THR A 114 -3.73 12.36 16.68
N LEU A 115 -4.03 13.47 15.99
CA LEU A 115 -3.70 13.64 14.58
C LEU A 115 -2.19 13.65 14.36
N TRP A 116 -1.44 14.39 15.16
CA TRP A 116 0.02 14.44 15.08
C TRP A 116 0.68 13.09 15.42
N GLN A 117 0.13 12.35 16.38
CA GLN A 117 0.56 10.96 16.62
C GLN A 117 0.34 10.08 15.38
N ARG A 118 -0.83 10.15 14.77
CA ARG A 118 -1.13 9.39 13.55
C ARG A 118 -0.31 9.86 12.35
N GLU A 119 -0.13 11.16 12.17
CA GLU A 119 0.78 11.69 11.14
C GLU A 119 2.23 11.32 11.43
N ALA A 120 2.65 11.31 12.67
CA ALA A 120 3.97 10.84 13.07
C ALA A 120 4.16 9.34 12.82
N GLU A 121 3.12 8.53 13.02
CA GLU A 121 3.09 7.11 12.68
C GLU A 121 3.11 6.87 11.17
N LEU A 122 2.40 7.68 10.38
CA LEU A 122 2.31 7.57 8.92
C LEU A 122 3.51 8.20 8.20
N ALA A 123 4.01 9.35 8.66
CA ALA A 123 5.14 10.06 8.04
C ALA A 123 6.51 9.45 8.39
N ALA A 124 6.52 8.35 9.17
CA ALA A 124 7.77 7.80 9.64
C ALA A 124 8.59 7.10 8.55
N GLY A 125 8.01 6.64 7.41
CA GLY A 125 8.76 5.80 6.46
C GLY A 125 9.50 4.62 7.11
N VAL A 126 9.78 4.76 8.41
CA VAL A 126 10.27 3.69 9.29
C VAL A 126 9.02 2.95 9.77
N PRO A 127 8.72 1.76 9.28
CA PRO A 127 7.56 1.02 9.73
C PRO A 127 7.70 0.82 11.23
N VAL A 128 6.78 1.38 11.98
CA VAL A 128 6.56 0.98 13.37
C VAL A 128 6.32 -0.52 13.32
N ALA A 129 7.07 -1.26 14.14
CA ALA A 129 7.18 -2.71 14.11
C ALA A 129 5.87 -3.44 13.85
N ALA A 130 5.95 -4.59 13.19
CA ALA A 130 4.81 -5.43 12.83
C ALA A 130 4.01 -5.96 14.05
N ARG A 131 4.56 -5.76 15.27
CA ARG A 131 3.92 -6.06 16.54
C ARG A 131 4.18 -4.92 17.52
N PRO A 132 3.19 -4.55 18.38
CA PRO A 132 3.37 -3.52 19.40
C PRO A 132 4.59 -3.75 20.31
N GLU A 133 4.84 -5.00 20.66
CA GLU A 133 5.98 -5.44 21.51
C GLU A 133 7.35 -5.13 20.86
N ASP A 134 7.47 -5.27 19.52
CA ASP A 134 8.73 -4.99 18.82
C ASP A 134 9.01 -3.48 18.73
N ALA A 135 7.97 -2.64 18.70
CA ALA A 135 8.09 -1.19 18.69
C ALA A 135 8.59 -0.63 20.03
N GLU A 136 8.11 -1.18 21.15
CA GLU A 136 8.59 -0.84 22.48
C GLU A 136 10.07 -1.19 22.60
N HIS A 137 10.48 -2.36 22.14
CA HIS A 137 11.90 -2.77 22.19
C HIS A 137 12.83 -1.89 21.35
N LEU A 138 12.40 -1.40 20.17
CA LEU A 138 13.19 -0.47 19.36
C LEU A 138 13.33 0.86 20.08
N ALA A 139 12.23 1.44 20.59
CA ALA A 139 12.22 2.71 21.29
C ALA A 139 13.11 2.67 22.54
N GLU A 140 13.04 1.61 23.33
CA GLU A 140 13.88 1.40 24.50
C GLU A 140 15.38 1.29 24.14
N ARG A 141 15.70 0.52 23.06
CA ARG A 141 17.08 0.39 22.59
C ARG A 141 17.63 1.73 22.10
N LEU A 142 16.86 2.47 21.30
CA LEU A 142 17.27 3.80 20.82
C LEU A 142 17.47 4.78 21.98
N ALA A 143 16.56 4.79 22.96
CA ALA A 143 16.69 5.62 24.16
C ALA A 143 17.95 5.26 24.96
N ALA A 144 18.26 3.97 25.13
CA ALA A 144 19.46 3.50 25.81
C ALA A 144 20.75 3.89 25.05
N ILE A 145 20.75 3.78 23.71
CA ILE A 145 21.90 4.18 22.87
C ILE A 145 22.10 5.69 22.94
N LEU A 146 21.04 6.49 22.85
CA LEU A 146 21.10 7.95 22.93
C LEU A 146 21.62 8.40 24.30
N LYS A 147 21.14 7.78 25.37
CA LYS A 147 21.62 8.04 26.74
C LYS A 147 23.10 7.69 26.87
N GLY A 148 23.48 6.47 26.52
CA GLY A 148 24.86 6.01 26.59
C GLY A 148 25.82 6.87 25.75
N GLY A 149 25.36 7.30 24.58
CA GLY A 149 26.12 8.21 23.71
C GLY A 149 26.30 9.61 24.28
N ALA A 150 25.24 10.18 24.84
CA ALA A 150 25.31 11.48 25.51
C ALA A 150 26.26 11.41 26.73
N ASP A 151 26.12 10.39 27.56
CA ASP A 151 26.98 10.19 28.75
C ASP A 151 28.46 10.00 28.36
N ALA A 152 28.75 9.22 27.35
CA ALA A 152 30.12 8.90 26.90
C ALA A 152 30.87 10.15 26.35
N VAL A 153 30.14 11.08 25.73
CA VAL A 153 30.71 12.35 25.19
C VAL A 153 30.59 13.49 26.17
N GLY A 154 29.87 13.31 27.28
CA GLY A 154 29.61 14.31 28.28
C GLY A 154 28.59 15.38 27.83
N CYS A 155 27.61 14.98 27.03
CA CYS A 155 26.46 15.79 26.65
C CYS A 155 25.27 15.51 27.56
N GLN A 156 24.38 16.51 27.69
CA GLN A 156 23.23 16.45 28.60
C GLN A 156 21.98 15.91 27.93
N ALA A 157 21.88 16.06 26.61
CA ALA A 157 20.72 15.58 25.84
C ALA A 157 21.15 15.05 24.49
N ALA A 158 20.26 14.25 23.87
CA ALA A 158 20.45 13.71 22.53
C ALA A 158 19.11 13.64 21.78
N GLY A 159 19.16 13.78 20.45
CA GLY A 159 18.00 13.68 19.58
C GLY A 159 18.33 12.93 18.29
N LEU A 160 17.48 11.99 17.93
CA LEU A 160 17.52 11.26 16.68
C LEU A 160 16.48 11.86 15.73
N TYR A 161 16.93 12.44 14.63
CA TYR A 161 16.07 13.00 13.59
C TYR A 161 16.14 12.14 12.34
N VAL A 162 15.00 11.62 11.91
CA VAL A 162 14.90 10.73 10.74
C VAL A 162 14.29 11.51 9.57
N LEU A 163 14.83 11.29 8.37
CA LEU A 163 14.30 11.82 7.11
C LEU A 163 12.97 11.16 6.75
N ASP A 164 12.09 11.93 6.16
CA ASP A 164 10.88 11.41 5.50
C ASP A 164 11.23 10.74 4.15
N GLU A 165 10.29 10.00 3.58
CA GLU A 165 10.46 9.32 2.28
C GLU A 165 10.79 10.29 1.14
N THR A 166 10.34 11.54 1.23
CA THR A 166 10.60 12.58 0.22
C THR A 166 11.92 13.32 0.44
N THR A 167 12.65 13.01 1.52
CA THR A 167 13.91 13.66 1.92
C THR A 167 13.81 15.18 2.07
N THR A 168 12.65 15.67 2.42
CA THR A 168 12.37 17.12 2.55
C THR A 168 12.24 17.59 4.00
N THR A 169 11.94 16.67 4.91
CA THR A 169 11.74 16.99 6.33
C THR A 169 12.47 16.02 7.25
N LEU A 170 12.80 16.52 8.45
CA LEU A 170 13.41 15.75 9.53
C LEU A 170 12.45 15.70 10.72
N LYS A 171 12.13 14.50 11.18
CA LYS A 171 11.27 14.26 12.33
C LYS A 171 12.06 13.70 13.50
N LEU A 172 11.94 14.32 14.67
CA LEU A 172 12.47 13.76 15.93
C LEU A 172 11.75 12.44 16.24
N ARG A 173 12.49 11.35 16.36
CA ARG A 173 11.97 9.99 16.57
C ARG A 173 12.33 9.38 17.90
N ALA A 174 13.49 9.71 18.42
CA ALA A 174 13.90 9.32 19.75
C ALA A 174 14.68 10.47 20.38
N ALA A 175 14.59 10.59 21.68
CA ALA A 175 15.26 11.63 22.43
C ALA A 175 15.72 11.11 23.79
N HIS A 176 16.83 11.66 24.27
CA HIS A 176 17.28 11.54 25.64
C HIS A 176 17.35 12.91 26.26
N ASN A 177 16.70 13.08 27.42
CA ASN A 177 16.70 14.33 28.21
C ASN A 177 16.22 15.56 27.43
N LEU A 178 15.30 15.38 26.47
CA LEU A 178 14.51 16.44 25.84
C LEU A 178 13.05 16.34 26.34
N PRO A 179 12.30 17.45 26.35
CA PRO A 179 10.88 17.42 26.71
C PRO A 179 10.09 16.43 25.83
N HIS A 180 9.23 15.63 26.44
CA HIS A 180 8.44 14.62 25.68
C HIS A 180 7.56 15.24 24.59
N ASP A 181 7.10 16.47 24.80
CA ASP A 181 6.29 17.21 23.82
C ASP A 181 7.04 17.43 22.50
N ARG A 182 8.37 17.43 22.49
CA ARG A 182 9.19 17.54 21.28
C ARG A 182 8.99 16.39 20.30
N LEU A 183 8.72 15.18 20.77
CA LEU A 183 8.41 14.02 19.93
C LEU A 183 7.07 14.18 19.19
N LEU A 184 6.15 14.98 19.75
CA LEU A 184 4.84 15.24 19.18
C LEU A 184 4.84 16.39 18.16
N GLU A 185 5.88 17.22 18.15
CA GLU A 185 5.98 18.33 17.21
C GLU A 185 6.06 17.86 15.75
N PRO A 186 5.55 18.65 14.78
CA PRO A 186 5.63 18.32 13.37
C PRO A 186 7.09 18.20 12.91
N ALA A 187 7.31 17.46 11.81
CA ALA A 187 8.62 17.38 11.18
C ALA A 187 9.09 18.78 10.76
N ARG A 188 10.37 19.07 10.99
CA ARG A 188 10.97 20.34 10.59
C ARG A 188 11.49 20.25 9.15
N PRO A 189 11.39 21.33 8.35
CA PRO A 189 11.89 21.32 6.99
C PRO A 189 13.42 21.18 6.98
N LEU A 190 13.94 20.36 6.07
CA LEU A 190 15.38 20.24 5.83
C LEU A 190 15.95 21.52 5.20
N ARG A 191 15.12 22.23 4.44
CA ARG A 191 15.50 23.51 3.82
C ARG A 191 15.83 24.55 4.90
N GLY A 192 17.07 25.03 4.89
CA GLY A 192 17.59 25.98 5.88
C GLY A 192 18.15 25.34 7.15
N ALA A 193 18.16 24.01 7.26
CA ALA A 193 18.83 23.27 8.32
C ALA A 193 20.27 22.93 7.89
N MET A 194 21.12 23.94 7.85
CA MET A 194 22.48 23.83 7.26
C MET A 194 23.34 22.76 7.94
N ALA A 195 23.27 22.63 9.27
CA ALA A 195 24.03 21.62 9.99
C ALA A 195 23.59 20.20 9.64
N ASP A 196 22.28 19.97 9.50
CA ASP A 196 21.76 18.66 9.08
C ASP A 196 22.12 18.37 7.61
N LEU A 197 22.02 19.38 6.72
CA LEU A 197 22.39 19.20 5.32
C LEU A 197 23.86 18.82 5.18
N GLU A 198 24.76 19.48 5.91
CA GLU A 198 26.18 19.16 5.90
C GLU A 198 26.45 17.79 6.52
N ALA A 199 25.74 17.44 7.60
CA ALA A 199 25.83 16.12 8.18
C ALA A 199 25.38 15.03 7.18
N LEU A 200 24.25 15.21 6.49
CA LEU A 200 23.74 14.25 5.51
C LEU A 200 24.66 14.04 4.30
N VAL A 201 25.55 15.01 3.99
CA VAL A 201 26.61 14.85 2.99
C VAL A 201 27.76 13.97 3.51
N GLY A 202 27.84 13.72 4.82
CA GLY A 202 28.79 12.80 5.43
C GLY A 202 29.83 13.47 6.35
N HIS A 203 29.59 14.71 6.78
CA HIS A 203 30.49 15.45 7.65
C HIS A 203 29.91 15.57 9.07
N ALA A 204 30.74 15.32 10.09
CA ALA A 204 30.38 15.72 11.45
C ALA A 204 30.40 17.24 11.57
N VAL A 205 29.34 17.82 12.10
CA VAL A 205 29.20 19.27 12.33
C VAL A 205 29.26 19.56 13.82
N VAL A 206 30.25 20.34 14.22
CA VAL A 206 30.45 20.77 15.61
C VAL A 206 30.05 22.23 15.72
N LEU A 207 29.15 22.53 16.64
CA LEU A 207 28.69 23.85 17.00
C LEU A 207 29.18 24.14 18.44
N GLU A 208 30.33 24.79 18.58
CA GLU A 208 30.97 25.11 19.88
C GLU A 208 30.19 26.16 20.67
N ASP A 209 29.56 27.09 19.92
CA ASP A 209 28.67 28.12 20.43
C ASP A 209 27.55 28.40 19.44
N THR A 210 26.36 27.93 19.75
CA THR A 210 25.19 28.07 18.87
C THR A 210 24.68 29.49 18.74
N SER A 211 25.06 30.39 19.67
CA SER A 211 24.65 31.80 19.66
C SER A 211 25.39 32.63 18.60
N VAL A 212 26.61 32.23 18.25
CA VAL A 212 27.47 32.94 17.29
C VAL A 212 27.16 32.56 15.85
N LEU A 213 26.66 31.37 15.63
CA LEU A 213 26.46 30.77 14.29
C LEU A 213 25.00 30.81 13.84
N ALA A 214 24.43 31.99 13.66
CA ALA A 214 23.01 32.21 13.36
C ALA A 214 22.48 31.43 12.13
N HIS A 215 23.33 31.07 11.16
CA HIS A 215 22.96 30.29 9.97
C HIS A 215 22.99 28.76 10.21
N TRP A 216 23.71 28.31 11.25
CA TRP A 216 23.84 26.89 11.60
C TRP A 216 22.90 26.56 12.76
N LYS A 217 21.60 26.61 12.48
CA LYS A 217 20.55 26.43 13.49
C LYS A 217 20.66 25.07 14.17
N CYS A 218 20.88 25.10 15.50
CA CYS A 218 20.65 23.92 16.33
C CYS A 218 19.14 23.67 16.45
N PRO A 219 18.67 22.43 16.34
CA PRO A 219 17.24 22.13 16.43
C PRO A 219 16.68 22.31 17.85
N GLU A 220 17.55 22.29 18.86
CA GLU A 220 17.20 22.45 20.26
C GLU A 220 17.96 23.62 20.86
N ASN A 221 17.41 24.21 21.94
CA ASN A 221 18.00 25.38 22.58
C ASN A 221 19.12 24.99 23.56
N PHE A 222 20.29 24.63 23.01
CA PHE A 222 21.49 24.32 23.77
C PHE A 222 22.68 25.15 23.30
N PRO A 223 23.61 25.53 24.24
CA PRO A 223 24.76 26.37 23.93
C PRO A 223 25.75 25.75 22.94
N ALA A 224 25.96 24.45 23.02
CA ALA A 224 26.83 23.73 22.09
C ALA A 224 26.22 22.40 21.67
N ALA A 225 26.55 21.92 20.46
CA ALA A 225 26.02 20.67 19.94
C ALA A 225 26.96 20.04 18.90
N ILE A 226 26.82 18.75 18.72
CA ILE A 226 27.42 18.01 17.61
C ILE A 226 26.33 17.28 16.83
N CYS A 227 26.41 17.37 15.50
CA CYS A 227 25.52 16.67 14.56
C CYS A 227 26.32 15.73 13.68
N VAL A 228 25.90 14.48 13.59
CA VAL A 228 26.53 13.49 12.69
C VAL A 228 25.46 12.80 11.84
N PRO A 229 25.83 12.31 10.64
CA PRO A 229 24.90 11.58 9.78
C PRO A 229 24.55 10.21 10.36
N ILE A 230 23.33 9.78 10.17
CA ILE A 230 22.92 8.38 10.30
C ILE A 230 22.85 7.81 8.89
N SER A 231 23.95 7.16 8.48
CA SER A 231 24.10 6.67 7.12
C SER A 231 23.69 5.21 7.02
N GLY A 232 22.63 4.94 6.25
CA GLY A 232 22.26 3.58 5.87
C GLY A 232 23.15 3.04 4.75
N SER A 233 22.95 1.78 4.39
CA SER A 233 23.72 1.08 3.35
C SER A 233 23.56 1.68 1.96
N SER A 234 22.39 2.25 1.65
CA SER A 234 22.04 2.80 0.33
C SER A 234 21.80 4.32 0.33
N ALA A 235 21.36 4.88 1.45
CA ALA A 235 21.01 6.30 1.57
C ALA A 235 21.12 6.79 3.01
N PRO A 236 21.30 8.12 3.24
CA PRO A 236 21.23 8.67 4.59
C PRO A 236 19.81 8.50 5.16
N LEU A 237 19.74 8.07 6.42
CA LEU A 237 18.48 7.86 7.14
C LEU A 237 18.08 9.09 7.97
N GLY A 238 19.05 9.95 8.33
CA GLY A 238 18.79 11.11 9.17
C GLY A 238 20.04 11.65 9.85
N THR A 239 19.85 12.35 10.96
CA THR A 239 20.93 12.95 11.75
C THR A 239 20.79 12.63 13.22
N LEU A 240 21.94 12.41 13.88
CA LEU A 240 22.06 12.28 15.32
C LEU A 240 22.63 13.57 15.88
N TRP A 241 21.94 14.16 16.84
CA TRP A 241 22.37 15.33 17.57
C TRP A 241 22.65 14.99 19.03
N LEU A 242 23.79 15.48 19.55
CA LEU A 242 24.06 15.50 20.98
C LEU A 242 24.24 16.96 21.40
N PHE A 243 23.68 17.30 22.55
CA PHE A 243 23.56 18.67 23.03
C PHE A 243 24.28 18.83 24.37
N ALA A 244 25.03 19.92 24.49
CA ALA A 244 25.74 20.31 25.73
C ALA A 244 25.14 21.59 26.35
N ASP A 245 25.08 21.63 27.69
CA ASP A 245 24.50 22.73 28.47
C ASP A 245 25.47 23.90 28.66
N LYS A 246 26.70 23.81 28.12
CA LYS A 246 27.74 24.82 28.13
C LYS A 246 28.45 24.90 26.81
N ASN A 247 28.93 26.10 26.46
CA ASN A 247 29.80 26.27 25.30
C ASN A 247 31.04 25.39 25.48
N ARG A 248 31.33 24.58 24.45
CA ARG A 248 32.47 23.67 24.47
C ARG A 248 32.84 23.23 23.06
N ASP A 249 34.11 22.90 22.90
CA ASP A 249 34.59 22.16 21.73
C ASP A 249 34.43 20.65 21.92
N PHE A 250 34.38 19.93 20.82
CA PHE A 250 34.34 18.47 20.77
C PHE A 250 35.64 17.95 20.13
N THR A 251 36.35 17.11 20.85
CA THR A 251 37.58 16.50 20.33
C THR A 251 37.30 15.56 19.18
N SER A 252 38.31 15.29 18.34
CA SER A 252 38.21 14.32 17.25
C SER A 252 37.81 12.92 17.76
N GLU A 253 38.25 12.53 18.96
CA GLU A 253 37.88 11.25 19.57
C GLU A 253 36.39 11.21 19.93
N GLN A 254 35.85 12.31 20.45
CA GLN A 254 34.43 12.44 20.76
C GLN A 254 33.58 12.42 19.48
N SER A 255 33.98 13.14 18.45
CA SER A 255 33.29 13.13 17.15
C SER A 255 33.26 11.73 16.53
N ASN A 256 34.39 11.02 16.53
CA ASN A 256 34.47 9.63 16.06
C ASN A 256 33.56 8.68 16.87
N LEU A 257 33.48 8.89 18.20
CA LEU A 257 32.58 8.08 19.04
C LEU A 257 31.11 8.32 18.69
N VAL A 258 30.72 9.58 18.43
CA VAL A 258 29.35 9.91 18.00
C VAL A 258 29.04 9.28 16.63
N GLU A 259 29.97 9.27 15.69
CA GLU A 259 29.81 8.59 14.38
C GLU A 259 29.66 7.06 14.54
N ILE A 260 30.39 6.44 15.46
CA ILE A 260 30.22 5.00 15.78
C ILE A 260 28.82 4.74 16.35
N ILE A 261 28.33 5.60 17.22
CA ILE A 261 26.99 5.51 17.81
C ILE A 261 25.93 5.68 16.72
N ALA A 262 26.10 6.66 15.80
CA ALA A 262 25.22 6.87 14.67
C ALA A 262 25.19 5.66 13.74
N GLY A 263 26.33 5.01 13.47
CA GLY A 263 26.42 3.77 12.71
C GLY A 263 25.65 2.62 13.36
N ARG A 264 25.69 2.51 14.69
CA ARG A 264 24.89 1.50 15.41
C ARG A 264 23.38 1.79 15.30
N ILE A 265 22.98 3.03 15.45
CA ILE A 265 21.58 3.44 15.25
C ILE A 265 21.13 3.12 13.82
N ALA A 266 21.96 3.42 12.80
CA ALA A 266 21.68 3.10 11.42
C ALA A 266 21.41 1.60 11.22
N ALA A 267 22.26 0.73 11.77
CA ALA A 267 22.09 -0.71 11.67
C ALA A 267 20.79 -1.21 12.34
N ASP A 268 20.43 -0.66 13.50
CA ASP A 268 19.18 -1.01 14.18
C ASP A 268 17.96 -0.54 13.38
N LEU A 269 17.99 0.67 12.81
CA LEU A 269 16.92 1.18 11.95
C LEU A 269 16.76 0.37 10.67
N GLU A 270 17.85 0.08 9.95
CA GLU A 270 17.81 -0.73 8.73
C GLU A 270 17.25 -2.13 8.99
N ARG A 271 17.67 -2.75 10.08
CA ARG A 271 17.13 -4.06 10.49
C ARG A 271 15.62 -4.02 10.66
N GLU A 272 15.10 -3.01 11.37
CA GLU A 272 13.64 -2.87 11.57
C GLU A 272 12.91 -2.60 10.25
N MET A 273 13.49 -1.76 9.38
CA MET A 273 12.92 -1.52 8.04
C MET A 273 12.80 -2.82 7.23
N LEU A 274 13.86 -3.64 7.20
CA LEU A 274 13.85 -4.93 6.51
C LEU A 274 12.85 -5.92 7.11
N LEU A 275 12.74 -5.99 8.43
CA LEU A 275 11.75 -6.86 9.11
C LEU A 275 10.32 -6.45 8.78
N ALA A 276 10.03 -5.15 8.77
CA ALA A 276 8.72 -4.65 8.46
C ALA A 276 8.36 -4.80 6.97
N GLU A 277 9.32 -4.63 6.07
CA GLU A 277 9.12 -4.89 4.64
C GLU A 277 8.86 -6.37 4.39
N GLY A 278 9.62 -7.26 5.03
CA GLY A 278 9.38 -8.70 5.00
C GLY A 278 8.00 -9.09 5.54
N ALA A 279 7.51 -8.44 6.60
CA ALA A 279 6.18 -8.68 7.14
C ALA A 279 5.07 -8.17 6.18
N LYS A 280 5.26 -7.01 5.54
CA LYS A 280 4.35 -6.48 4.51
C LYS A 280 4.29 -7.42 3.30
N SER A 281 5.44 -7.91 2.84
CA SER A 281 5.53 -8.87 1.73
C SER A 281 4.79 -10.17 2.03
N LYS A 282 5.03 -10.79 3.19
CA LYS A 282 4.30 -12.00 3.63
C LYS A 282 2.80 -11.78 3.74
N ARG A 283 2.36 -10.59 4.16
CA ARG A 283 0.93 -10.26 4.24
C ARG A 283 0.32 -10.15 2.84
N ARG A 284 1.02 -9.52 1.89
CA ARG A 284 0.59 -9.45 0.47
C ARG A 284 0.49 -10.85 -0.14
N GLU A 285 1.49 -11.69 0.07
CA GLU A 285 1.51 -13.07 -0.40
C GLU A 285 0.30 -13.87 0.13
N LYS A 286 0.02 -13.80 1.44
CA LYS A 286 -1.18 -14.43 2.04
C LYS A 286 -2.49 -13.93 1.43
N HIS A 287 -2.61 -12.65 1.09
CA HIS A 287 -3.80 -12.12 0.44
C HIS A 287 -3.93 -12.64 -1.00
N LEU A 288 -2.83 -12.72 -1.75
CA LEU A 288 -2.82 -13.31 -3.09
C LEU A 288 -3.20 -14.79 -3.06
N GLU A 289 -2.62 -15.58 -2.14
CA GLU A 289 -3.01 -16.96 -1.94
C GLU A 289 -4.51 -17.14 -1.58
N ALA A 290 -5.05 -16.25 -0.75
CA ALA A 290 -6.47 -16.28 -0.41
C ALA A 290 -7.34 -15.99 -1.62
N ALA A 291 -6.98 -15.02 -2.46
CA ALA A 291 -7.67 -14.70 -3.70
C ALA A 291 -7.55 -15.84 -4.73
N ALA A 292 -6.38 -16.48 -4.85
CA ALA A 292 -6.19 -17.66 -5.70
C ALA A 292 -7.10 -18.84 -5.28
N ARG A 293 -7.17 -19.13 -3.97
CA ARG A 293 -8.09 -20.14 -3.45
C ARG A 293 -9.55 -19.79 -3.72
N TRP A 294 -9.92 -18.53 -3.58
CA TRP A 294 -11.28 -18.07 -3.89
C TRP A 294 -11.59 -18.25 -5.38
N GLN A 295 -10.70 -17.86 -6.28
CA GLN A 295 -10.85 -18.05 -7.72
C GLN A 295 -10.99 -19.55 -8.07
N ALA A 296 -10.12 -20.41 -7.54
CA ALA A 296 -10.17 -21.85 -7.74
C ALA A 296 -11.50 -22.46 -7.24
N SER A 297 -12.07 -21.94 -6.16
CA SER A 297 -13.37 -22.41 -5.64
C SER A 297 -14.56 -22.07 -6.52
N ARG A 298 -14.41 -21.17 -7.50
CA ARG A 298 -15.45 -20.82 -8.48
C ARG A 298 -15.47 -21.74 -9.70
N LEU A 299 -14.42 -22.52 -9.89
CA LEU A 299 -14.39 -23.53 -10.94
C LEU A 299 -15.34 -24.68 -10.58
N PRO A 300 -16.00 -25.29 -11.56
CA PRO A 300 -16.92 -26.37 -11.30
C PRO A 300 -16.19 -27.60 -10.74
N SER A 301 -16.63 -28.08 -9.59
CA SER A 301 -16.07 -29.23 -8.89
C SER A 301 -16.88 -30.53 -9.08
N VAL A 302 -18.09 -30.41 -9.63
CA VAL A 302 -19.01 -31.53 -9.84
C VAL A 302 -19.25 -31.68 -11.32
N THR A 303 -19.07 -32.91 -11.84
CA THR A 303 -19.41 -33.25 -13.21
C THR A 303 -20.93 -33.20 -13.40
N PRO A 304 -21.42 -32.76 -14.58
CA PRO A 304 -22.87 -32.76 -14.83
C PRO A 304 -23.39 -34.19 -14.81
N LEU A 305 -24.55 -34.37 -14.20
CA LEU A 305 -25.25 -35.66 -14.16
C LEU A 305 -25.92 -35.95 -15.51
N LEU A 306 -25.13 -36.20 -16.51
CA LEU A 306 -25.56 -36.57 -17.87
C LEU A 306 -24.86 -37.89 -18.25
N ASP A 307 -25.61 -38.98 -18.32
CA ASP A 307 -25.07 -40.34 -18.50
C ASP A 307 -24.26 -40.51 -19.79
N ASP A 308 -24.62 -39.75 -20.82
CA ASP A 308 -24.01 -39.86 -22.15
C ASP A 308 -22.86 -38.87 -22.39
N TYR A 309 -22.52 -38.05 -21.41
CA TYR A 309 -21.46 -37.04 -21.56
C TYR A 309 -20.45 -37.09 -20.43
N GLU A 310 -19.20 -36.85 -20.77
CA GLU A 310 -18.10 -36.60 -19.84
C GLU A 310 -17.54 -35.20 -20.06
N VAL A 311 -17.34 -34.46 -19.00
CA VAL A 311 -16.71 -33.13 -19.03
C VAL A 311 -15.53 -33.10 -18.05
N ALA A 312 -14.39 -32.60 -18.49
CA ALA A 312 -13.21 -32.41 -17.67
C ALA A 312 -12.55 -31.07 -18.00
N GLY A 313 -12.11 -30.33 -16.98
CA GLY A 313 -11.44 -29.03 -17.13
C GLY A 313 -10.19 -28.95 -16.29
N TRP A 314 -9.23 -28.23 -16.78
CA TRP A 314 -7.98 -27.92 -16.07
C TRP A 314 -7.54 -26.50 -16.40
N THR A 315 -7.07 -25.80 -15.40
CA THR A 315 -6.42 -24.51 -15.55
C THR A 315 -5.14 -24.45 -14.73
N LEU A 316 -4.15 -23.73 -15.23
CA LEU A 316 -2.89 -23.42 -14.57
C LEU A 316 -2.65 -21.92 -14.73
N GLN A 317 -2.70 -21.21 -13.62
CA GLN A 317 -2.45 -19.77 -13.59
C GLN A 317 -0.94 -19.49 -13.46
N ALA A 318 -0.41 -18.58 -14.29
CA ALA A 318 1.02 -18.27 -14.33
C ALA A 318 1.52 -17.70 -12.99
N ASP A 319 0.74 -16.81 -12.39
CA ASP A 319 1.09 -16.06 -11.18
C ASP A 319 0.21 -16.42 -9.96
N GLY A 320 -0.45 -17.59 -9.99
CA GLY A 320 -1.35 -18.07 -8.94
C GLY A 320 -2.77 -17.51 -9.02
N ILE A 321 -2.96 -16.30 -9.51
CA ILE A 321 -4.25 -15.69 -9.90
C ILE A 321 -4.11 -15.26 -11.35
N GLY A 322 -5.12 -15.55 -12.17
CA GLY A 322 -5.06 -15.19 -13.58
C GLY A 322 -6.44 -14.94 -14.19
N GLY A 323 -6.42 -14.71 -15.51
CA GLY A 323 -7.61 -14.41 -16.31
C GLY A 323 -8.37 -15.66 -16.79
N ASP A 324 -7.72 -16.82 -16.73
CA ASP A 324 -8.27 -18.05 -17.27
C ASP A 324 -9.29 -18.69 -16.35
N PHE A 325 -10.40 -19.15 -16.93
CA PHE A 325 -11.41 -19.95 -16.24
C PHE A 325 -12.12 -20.89 -17.20
N TYR A 326 -12.73 -21.91 -16.66
CA TYR A 326 -13.70 -22.75 -17.34
C TYR A 326 -14.94 -22.95 -16.47
N ASP A 327 -16.07 -23.24 -17.12
CA ASP A 327 -17.31 -23.53 -16.40
C ASP A 327 -18.18 -24.49 -17.21
N TRP A 328 -19.08 -25.19 -16.52
CA TRP A 328 -20.16 -25.97 -17.13
C TRP A 328 -21.39 -26.00 -16.22
N SER A 329 -22.55 -26.05 -16.81
CA SER A 329 -23.81 -26.22 -16.09
C SER A 329 -24.91 -26.84 -16.95
N VAL A 330 -25.84 -27.52 -16.31
CA VAL A 330 -27.09 -27.92 -16.97
C VAL A 330 -28.09 -26.77 -16.78
N LEU A 331 -28.58 -26.25 -17.88
CA LEU A 331 -29.55 -25.16 -17.92
C LEU A 331 -30.96 -25.64 -17.60
N ALA A 332 -31.87 -24.72 -17.30
CA ALA A 332 -33.25 -25.00 -16.96
C ALA A 332 -34.02 -25.74 -18.11
N ASP A 333 -33.60 -25.54 -19.34
CA ASP A 333 -34.16 -26.22 -20.53
C ASP A 333 -33.53 -27.61 -20.80
N GLY A 334 -32.64 -28.08 -19.94
CA GLY A 334 -31.96 -29.36 -20.01
C GLY A 334 -30.71 -29.40 -20.91
N ARG A 335 -30.36 -28.29 -21.58
CA ARG A 335 -29.09 -28.19 -22.34
C ARG A 335 -27.89 -28.12 -21.40
N LEU A 336 -26.77 -28.70 -21.82
CA LEU A 336 -25.49 -28.53 -21.17
C LEU A 336 -24.81 -27.29 -21.74
N SER A 337 -24.45 -26.35 -20.89
CA SER A 337 -23.59 -25.24 -21.24
C SER A 337 -22.15 -25.52 -20.82
N ILE A 338 -21.20 -25.14 -21.66
CA ILE A 338 -19.76 -25.17 -21.37
C ILE A 338 -19.15 -23.84 -21.77
N SER A 339 -18.16 -23.37 -20.99
CA SER A 339 -17.44 -22.15 -21.32
C SER A 339 -15.98 -22.25 -20.92
N LEU A 340 -15.14 -21.53 -21.65
CA LEU A 340 -13.75 -21.27 -21.34
C LEU A 340 -13.49 -19.81 -21.67
N GLY A 341 -12.99 -19.05 -20.71
CA GLY A 341 -12.65 -17.64 -20.86
C GLY A 341 -11.23 -17.35 -20.43
N ASP A 342 -10.69 -16.31 -21.05
CA ASP A 342 -9.37 -15.74 -20.78
C ASP A 342 -9.52 -14.22 -20.72
N ALA A 343 -9.57 -13.68 -19.51
CA ALA A 343 -9.68 -12.25 -19.24
C ALA A 343 -8.29 -11.61 -19.26
N GLN A 344 -8.12 -10.55 -20.05
CA GLN A 344 -6.86 -9.82 -20.12
C GLN A 344 -6.53 -9.11 -18.80
N GLY A 345 -5.24 -8.95 -18.53
CA GLY A 345 -4.72 -8.30 -17.33
C GLY A 345 -3.62 -9.11 -16.67
N LYS A 346 -3.23 -8.70 -15.46
CA LYS A 346 -2.25 -9.42 -14.64
C LYS A 346 -2.73 -9.56 -13.21
N LEU A 347 -2.44 -10.71 -12.60
CA LEU A 347 -2.72 -10.97 -11.20
C LEU A 347 -4.19 -10.67 -10.83
N ILE A 348 -4.39 -9.78 -9.86
CA ILE A 348 -5.72 -9.44 -9.31
C ILE A 348 -6.64 -8.85 -10.40
N GLU A 349 -6.10 -8.02 -11.29
CA GLU A 349 -6.88 -7.40 -12.38
C GLU A 349 -7.50 -8.46 -13.30
N ALA A 350 -6.68 -9.40 -13.79
CA ALA A 350 -7.15 -10.53 -14.60
C ALA A 350 -8.17 -11.39 -13.84
N GLY A 351 -7.89 -11.70 -12.56
CA GLY A 351 -8.79 -12.50 -11.73
C GLY A 351 -10.14 -11.84 -11.47
N LEU A 352 -10.17 -10.51 -11.30
CA LEU A 352 -11.42 -9.74 -11.17
C LEU A 352 -12.20 -9.72 -12.49
N GLY A 353 -11.51 -9.53 -13.62
CA GLY A 353 -12.10 -9.60 -14.95
C GLY A 353 -12.73 -10.97 -15.20
N ALA A 354 -12.01 -12.06 -14.94
CA ALA A 354 -12.52 -13.43 -15.03
C ALA A 354 -13.78 -13.65 -14.17
N ALA A 355 -13.76 -13.16 -12.92
CA ALA A 355 -14.89 -13.26 -12.02
C ALA A 355 -16.12 -12.47 -12.51
N ALA A 356 -15.91 -11.30 -13.10
CA ALA A 356 -16.97 -10.47 -13.69
C ALA A 356 -17.60 -11.16 -14.90
N VAL A 357 -16.78 -11.71 -15.82
CA VAL A 357 -17.25 -12.46 -16.98
C VAL A 357 -18.02 -13.71 -16.56
N GLN A 358 -17.51 -14.49 -15.60
CA GLN A 358 -18.22 -15.67 -15.07
C GLN A 358 -19.59 -15.29 -14.47
N ALA A 359 -19.66 -14.18 -13.74
CA ALA A 359 -20.91 -13.71 -13.14
C ALA A 359 -21.91 -13.29 -14.24
N ALA A 360 -21.47 -12.55 -15.25
CA ALA A 360 -22.28 -12.15 -16.39
C ALA A 360 -22.78 -13.37 -17.17
N LEU A 361 -21.91 -14.34 -17.46
CA LEU A 361 -22.29 -15.61 -18.11
C LEU A 361 -23.41 -16.33 -17.35
N LYS A 362 -23.24 -16.55 -16.04
CA LYS A 362 -24.25 -17.25 -15.22
C LYS A 362 -25.56 -16.48 -15.14
N SER A 363 -25.50 -15.17 -15.06
CA SER A 363 -26.69 -14.32 -15.00
C SER A 363 -27.49 -14.35 -16.31
N HIS A 364 -26.81 -14.21 -17.44
CA HIS A 364 -27.48 -14.22 -18.76
C HIS A 364 -27.90 -15.61 -19.19
N ALA A 365 -27.16 -16.67 -18.81
CA ALA A 365 -27.50 -18.06 -19.11
C ALA A 365 -28.79 -18.54 -18.39
N ALA A 366 -29.27 -17.82 -17.39
CA ALA A 366 -30.54 -18.11 -16.73
C ALA A 366 -31.76 -17.88 -17.64
N TYR A 367 -31.59 -17.14 -18.73
CA TYR A 367 -32.66 -16.84 -19.69
C TYR A 367 -32.44 -17.57 -21.00
N PRO A 368 -33.50 -17.87 -21.78
CA PRO A 368 -33.37 -18.49 -23.11
C PRO A 368 -32.43 -17.69 -24.01
N HIS A 369 -31.52 -18.39 -24.69
CA HIS A 369 -30.51 -17.78 -25.55
C HIS A 369 -29.91 -18.77 -26.55
N THR A 370 -29.36 -18.26 -27.61
CA THR A 370 -28.38 -18.89 -28.48
C THR A 370 -26.97 -18.61 -27.99
N ALA A 371 -25.96 -19.36 -28.46
CA ALA A 371 -24.57 -19.11 -28.06
C ALA A 371 -24.10 -17.70 -28.45
N ALA A 372 -24.48 -17.23 -29.64
CA ALA A 372 -24.15 -15.87 -30.11
C ALA A 372 -24.83 -14.76 -29.29
N GLU A 373 -26.12 -14.93 -28.96
CA GLU A 373 -26.85 -13.99 -28.14
C GLU A 373 -26.27 -13.85 -26.73
N LEU A 374 -25.80 -14.97 -26.15
CA LEU A 374 -25.15 -14.90 -24.83
C LEU A 374 -23.86 -14.09 -24.90
N LEU A 375 -23.00 -14.34 -25.88
CA LEU A 375 -21.77 -13.56 -26.07
C LEU A 375 -22.09 -12.06 -26.24
N ALA A 376 -23.11 -11.72 -27.04
CA ALA A 376 -23.53 -10.35 -27.23
C ALA A 376 -23.97 -9.66 -25.92
N ARG A 377 -24.77 -10.35 -25.08
CA ARG A 377 -25.21 -9.84 -23.79
C ARG A 377 -24.04 -9.67 -22.80
N VAL A 378 -23.09 -10.60 -22.78
CA VAL A 378 -21.89 -10.51 -21.95
C VAL A 378 -20.98 -9.37 -22.44
N ASN A 379 -20.84 -9.20 -23.76
CA ASN A 379 -20.09 -8.11 -24.38
C ASN A 379 -20.66 -6.75 -23.97
N GLU A 380 -21.98 -6.57 -24.08
CA GLU A 380 -22.69 -5.35 -23.65
C GLU A 380 -22.50 -5.10 -22.15
N THR A 381 -22.57 -6.15 -21.33
CA THR A 381 -22.33 -6.04 -19.88
C THR A 381 -20.92 -5.57 -19.59
N LEU A 382 -19.90 -6.14 -20.20
CA LEU A 382 -18.51 -5.73 -20.02
C LEU A 382 -18.30 -4.29 -20.49
N TRP A 383 -18.82 -3.92 -21.65
CA TRP A 383 -18.71 -2.59 -22.20
C TRP A 383 -19.34 -1.52 -21.29
N THR A 384 -20.52 -1.80 -20.73
CA THR A 384 -21.28 -0.85 -19.91
C THR A 384 -20.77 -0.75 -18.46
N THR A 385 -20.11 -1.78 -17.97
CA THR A 385 -19.65 -1.83 -16.55
C THR A 385 -18.16 -1.57 -16.37
N SER A 386 -17.36 -1.55 -17.44
CA SER A 386 -15.94 -1.23 -17.41
C SER A 386 -15.64 0.17 -17.95
N ALA A 387 -14.44 0.67 -17.72
CA ALA A 387 -13.94 1.92 -18.30
C ALA A 387 -13.46 1.74 -19.76
N GLY A 388 -13.78 0.63 -20.43
CA GLY A 388 -13.29 0.28 -21.75
C GLY A 388 -11.91 -0.39 -21.75
N ASP A 389 -11.51 -0.95 -20.63
CA ASP A 389 -10.20 -1.57 -20.38
C ASP A 389 -10.28 -3.05 -20.01
N GLN A 390 -11.48 -3.63 -19.96
CA GLN A 390 -11.69 -5.05 -19.67
C GLN A 390 -12.02 -5.83 -20.94
N PHE A 391 -11.14 -6.75 -21.31
CA PHE A 391 -11.31 -7.60 -22.49
C PHE A 391 -11.25 -9.07 -22.07
N CYS A 392 -12.01 -9.92 -22.77
CA CYS A 392 -12.00 -11.35 -22.52
C CYS A 392 -12.16 -12.15 -23.81
N SER A 393 -11.23 -13.07 -24.08
CA SER A 393 -11.45 -14.13 -25.05
C SER A 393 -12.40 -15.16 -24.44
N LEU A 394 -13.44 -15.57 -25.16
CA LEU A 394 -14.45 -16.48 -24.63
C LEU A 394 -14.89 -17.49 -25.66
N ALA A 395 -14.92 -18.75 -25.28
CA ALA A 395 -15.63 -19.80 -25.96
C ALA A 395 -16.86 -20.21 -25.15
N TYR A 396 -18.02 -20.26 -25.77
CA TYR A 396 -19.26 -20.70 -25.14
C TYR A 396 -19.98 -21.70 -26.02
N GLY A 397 -20.39 -22.83 -25.44
CA GLY A 397 -21.09 -23.92 -26.15
C GLY A 397 -22.38 -24.33 -25.43
N LEU A 398 -23.41 -24.62 -26.23
CA LEU A 398 -24.68 -25.17 -25.81
C LEU A 398 -24.85 -26.55 -26.46
N ILE A 399 -25.02 -27.60 -25.67
CA ILE A 399 -25.17 -28.96 -26.10
C ILE A 399 -26.60 -29.43 -25.79
N ASN A 400 -27.31 -29.91 -26.79
CA ASN A 400 -28.54 -30.66 -26.58
C ASN A 400 -28.19 -32.13 -26.29
N PRO A 401 -28.36 -32.61 -25.03
CA PRO A 401 -27.92 -33.96 -24.68
C PRO A 401 -28.62 -35.07 -25.45
N ALA A 402 -29.87 -34.88 -25.84
CA ALA A 402 -30.65 -35.88 -26.52
C ALA A 402 -30.22 -36.09 -27.99
N SER A 403 -29.96 -34.97 -28.69
CA SER A 403 -29.60 -35.06 -30.13
C SER A 403 -28.08 -35.06 -30.36
N GLY A 404 -27.29 -34.51 -29.45
CA GLY A 404 -25.86 -34.27 -29.67
C GLY A 404 -25.57 -33.01 -30.48
N GLN A 405 -26.58 -32.20 -30.77
CA GLN A 405 -26.37 -30.91 -31.41
C GLN A 405 -25.62 -29.98 -30.46
N VAL A 406 -24.56 -29.39 -30.99
CA VAL A 406 -23.71 -28.40 -30.30
C VAL A 406 -23.79 -27.10 -31.07
N GLU A 407 -24.23 -26.06 -30.39
CA GLU A 407 -24.14 -24.71 -30.87
C GLU A 407 -23.06 -24.00 -30.04
N PHE A 408 -22.07 -23.41 -30.68
CA PHE A 408 -21.04 -22.65 -29.96
C PHE A 408 -20.67 -21.37 -30.68
N SER A 409 -20.19 -20.42 -29.89
CA SER A 409 -19.70 -19.13 -30.35
C SER A 409 -18.35 -18.83 -29.70
N LEU A 410 -17.47 -18.20 -30.46
CA LEU A 410 -16.09 -17.89 -30.08
C LEU A 410 -15.83 -16.41 -30.24
N ALA A 411 -15.13 -15.83 -29.27
CA ALA A 411 -14.62 -14.44 -29.28
C ALA A 411 -13.15 -14.43 -28.91
N GLY A 412 -12.35 -13.55 -29.53
CA GLY A 412 -10.93 -13.39 -29.23
C GLY A 412 -10.08 -14.61 -29.65
N ALA A 413 -9.07 -14.95 -28.86
CA ALA A 413 -8.04 -15.95 -29.19
C ALA A 413 -8.40 -17.39 -28.81
N SER A 414 -9.64 -17.68 -28.38
CA SER A 414 -10.07 -19.02 -28.03
C SER A 414 -10.18 -19.94 -29.27
N ALA A 415 -9.83 -21.21 -29.10
CA ALA A 415 -9.99 -22.24 -30.16
C ALA A 415 -10.79 -23.43 -29.66
N ALA A 416 -11.64 -23.98 -30.53
CA ALA A 416 -12.35 -25.22 -30.29
C ALA A 416 -11.92 -26.28 -31.34
N ILE A 417 -11.75 -27.52 -30.89
CA ILE A 417 -11.32 -28.63 -31.71
C ILE A 417 -12.37 -29.75 -31.61
N GLN A 418 -13.06 -30.04 -32.69
CA GLN A 418 -13.88 -31.26 -32.79
C GLN A 418 -13.06 -32.39 -33.35
N ILE A 419 -13.07 -33.55 -32.69
CA ILE A 419 -12.27 -34.72 -33.08
C ILE A 419 -13.19 -35.90 -33.28
N ARG A 420 -13.21 -36.39 -34.53
CA ARG A 420 -13.90 -37.57 -35.01
C ARG A 420 -12.88 -38.69 -35.28
N GLN A 421 -13.33 -39.89 -35.59
CA GLN A 421 -12.45 -41.06 -35.81
C GLN A 421 -11.25 -40.79 -36.72
N ARG A 422 -11.43 -40.04 -37.81
CA ARG A 422 -10.37 -39.73 -38.80
C ARG A 422 -10.29 -38.25 -39.16
N GLU A 423 -11.23 -37.47 -38.70
CA GLU A 423 -11.35 -36.05 -39.02
C GLU A 423 -11.14 -35.20 -37.79
N ARG A 424 -10.55 -34.06 -37.97
CA ARG A 424 -10.32 -33.03 -36.95
C ARG A 424 -10.66 -31.69 -37.57
N GLU A 425 -11.54 -30.98 -36.91
CA GLU A 425 -11.93 -29.66 -37.32
C GLU A 425 -11.48 -28.69 -36.22
N ILE A 426 -10.68 -27.70 -36.60
CA ILE A 426 -10.22 -26.63 -35.69
C ILE A 426 -11.02 -25.40 -36.05
N LEU A 427 -11.73 -24.87 -35.06
CA LEU A 427 -12.57 -23.71 -35.18
C LEU A 427 -11.93 -22.58 -34.35
N LYS A 428 -11.70 -21.46 -35.00
CA LYS A 428 -11.15 -20.24 -34.38
C LYS A 428 -12.14 -19.10 -34.51
N SER A 429 -12.08 -18.19 -33.57
CA SER A 429 -12.85 -16.95 -33.64
C SER A 429 -12.43 -16.11 -34.82
N THR A 430 -13.40 -15.45 -35.42
CA THR A 430 -13.22 -14.39 -36.42
C THR A 430 -13.54 -13.03 -35.85
N THR A 431 -13.95 -12.96 -34.56
CA THR A 431 -14.36 -11.73 -33.88
C THR A 431 -13.33 -11.30 -32.84
N LEU A 432 -13.39 -10.04 -32.48
CA LEU A 432 -12.60 -9.48 -31.41
C LEU A 432 -12.97 -10.08 -30.04
N ALA A 433 -12.10 -9.93 -29.06
CA ALA A 433 -12.42 -10.26 -27.67
C ALA A 433 -13.61 -9.45 -27.17
N LEU A 434 -14.36 -10.02 -26.22
CA LEU A 434 -15.46 -9.32 -25.55
C LEU A 434 -14.94 -8.05 -24.88
N GLY A 435 -15.75 -7.00 -24.85
CA GLY A 435 -15.41 -5.70 -24.29
C GLY A 435 -14.64 -4.77 -25.23
N THR A 436 -14.21 -5.25 -26.41
CA THR A 436 -13.44 -4.45 -27.37
C THR A 436 -14.34 -3.46 -28.14
N ASP A 437 -15.50 -3.91 -28.58
CA ASP A 437 -16.45 -3.13 -29.37
C ASP A 437 -17.88 -3.58 -29.06
N PRO A 438 -18.78 -2.67 -28.59
CA PRO A 438 -20.15 -3.00 -28.23
C PRO A 438 -20.97 -3.51 -29.39
N ASP A 439 -20.68 -3.09 -30.62
CA ASP A 439 -21.42 -3.43 -31.83
C ASP A 439 -20.94 -4.73 -32.48
N THR A 440 -20.01 -5.47 -31.83
CA THR A 440 -19.50 -6.73 -32.33
C THR A 440 -20.64 -7.75 -32.50
N ARG A 441 -20.74 -8.31 -33.70
CA ARG A 441 -21.68 -9.42 -34.02
C ARG A 441 -20.96 -10.73 -33.88
N PHE A 442 -21.48 -11.58 -33.00
CA PHE A 442 -20.94 -12.92 -32.78
C PHE A 442 -21.66 -13.93 -33.70
N GLU A 443 -20.89 -14.85 -34.24
CA GLU A 443 -21.41 -15.96 -35.08
C GLU A 443 -21.59 -17.20 -34.22
N ALA A 444 -22.65 -17.96 -34.49
CA ALA A 444 -22.85 -19.28 -33.92
C ALA A 444 -22.50 -20.37 -34.93
N PHE A 445 -21.71 -21.32 -34.49
CA PHE A 445 -21.37 -22.53 -35.28
C PHE A 445 -22.22 -23.68 -34.78
N ALA A 446 -23.02 -24.27 -35.69
CA ALA A 446 -23.80 -25.49 -35.40
C ALA A 446 -23.01 -26.72 -35.84
N ARG A 447 -22.87 -27.66 -34.91
CA ARG A 447 -22.20 -28.96 -35.15
C ARG A 447 -23.00 -30.07 -34.49
N GLU A 448 -22.67 -31.29 -34.83
CA GLU A 448 -23.19 -32.47 -34.15
C GLU A 448 -22.02 -33.27 -33.57
N LEU A 449 -22.11 -33.60 -32.30
CA LEU A 449 -21.16 -34.45 -31.59
C LEU A 449 -21.73 -35.87 -31.52
N HIS A 450 -21.12 -36.80 -32.26
CA HIS A 450 -21.55 -38.19 -32.29
C HIS A 450 -20.94 -39.01 -31.14
N PRO A 451 -21.49 -40.19 -30.83
CA PRO A 451 -20.90 -41.06 -29.81
C PRO A 451 -19.43 -41.37 -30.07
N GLY A 452 -18.60 -41.23 -29.04
CA GLY A 452 -17.16 -41.45 -29.11
C GLY A 452 -16.34 -40.22 -29.57
N GLU A 453 -17.00 -39.13 -29.96
CA GLU A 453 -16.32 -37.89 -30.37
C GLU A 453 -15.99 -36.98 -29.20
N PHE A 454 -14.99 -36.11 -29.42
CA PHE A 454 -14.53 -35.12 -28.48
C PHE A 454 -14.70 -33.70 -29.02
N LEU A 455 -15.03 -32.78 -28.12
CA LEU A 455 -14.89 -31.33 -28.28
C LEU A 455 -13.90 -30.82 -27.22
N ILE A 456 -12.84 -30.17 -27.69
CA ILE A 456 -11.79 -29.61 -26.79
C ILE A 456 -11.74 -28.12 -27.02
N ILE A 457 -11.72 -27.34 -25.92
CA ILE A 457 -11.57 -25.89 -25.95
C ILE A 457 -10.25 -25.54 -25.27
N LEU A 458 -9.50 -24.64 -25.89
CA LEU A 458 -8.17 -24.20 -25.43
C LEU A 458 -8.13 -22.68 -25.26
N SER A 459 -7.55 -22.19 -24.16
CA SER A 459 -7.15 -20.80 -24.05
C SER A 459 -5.95 -20.49 -24.94
N GLU A 460 -5.62 -19.21 -25.12
CA GLU A 460 -4.49 -18.78 -25.94
C GLU A 460 -3.18 -19.36 -25.41
N GLY A 461 -2.92 -19.28 -24.10
CA GLY A 461 -1.73 -19.85 -23.50
C GLY A 461 -1.60 -21.36 -23.69
N ALA A 462 -2.73 -22.11 -23.62
CA ALA A 462 -2.72 -23.55 -23.92
C ALA A 462 -2.40 -23.86 -25.39
N GLN A 463 -2.82 -22.99 -26.33
CA GLN A 463 -2.47 -23.09 -27.74
C GLN A 463 -1.00 -22.78 -28.01
N ASN A 464 -0.41 -21.81 -27.22
CA ASN A 464 0.96 -21.34 -27.33
C ASN A 464 1.97 -22.19 -26.54
N ALA A 465 1.50 -23.17 -25.76
CA ALA A 465 2.36 -24.07 -25.01
C ALA A 465 3.46 -24.70 -25.87
N VAL A 466 4.67 -24.81 -25.32
CA VAL A 466 5.84 -25.37 -26.00
C VAL A 466 6.19 -26.76 -25.47
N ASP A 467 6.85 -27.57 -26.27
CA ASP A 467 7.40 -28.87 -25.86
C ASP A 467 8.82 -28.70 -25.24
N GLU A 468 9.43 -29.84 -24.85
CA GLU A 468 10.81 -29.87 -24.30
C GLU A 468 11.86 -29.27 -25.27
N GLY A 469 11.58 -29.23 -26.55
CA GLY A 469 12.44 -28.67 -27.60
C GLY A 469 12.19 -27.17 -27.86
N GLY A 470 11.22 -26.55 -27.17
CA GLY A 470 10.82 -25.16 -27.39
C GLY A 470 9.90 -24.97 -28.61
N LEU A 471 9.39 -26.07 -29.23
CA LEU A 471 8.46 -25.98 -30.34
C LEU A 471 7.03 -25.89 -29.81
N ARG A 472 6.23 -24.98 -30.41
CA ARG A 472 4.82 -24.84 -30.09
C ARG A 472 4.07 -26.15 -30.30
N ILE A 473 3.38 -26.64 -29.27
CA ILE A 473 2.55 -27.83 -29.31
C ILE A 473 1.38 -27.60 -30.27
N GLY A 474 0.65 -26.50 -30.04
CA GLY A 474 -0.47 -26.10 -30.89
C GLY A 474 -1.63 -27.07 -30.93
N GLU A 475 -2.69 -26.65 -31.60
CA GLU A 475 -3.95 -27.37 -31.68
C GLU A 475 -3.81 -28.70 -32.44
N LEU A 476 -2.93 -28.75 -33.46
CA LEU A 476 -2.74 -29.93 -34.30
C LEU A 476 -2.09 -31.09 -33.56
N ALA A 477 -1.12 -30.84 -32.69
CA ALA A 477 -0.49 -31.88 -31.88
C ALA A 477 -1.46 -32.45 -30.85
N ILE A 478 -2.24 -31.59 -30.19
CA ILE A 478 -3.30 -31.98 -29.25
C ILE A 478 -4.33 -32.85 -29.99
N ALA A 479 -4.87 -32.37 -31.12
CA ALA A 479 -5.83 -33.10 -31.91
C ALA A 479 -5.30 -34.49 -32.39
N SER A 480 -4.02 -34.55 -32.80
CA SER A 480 -3.35 -35.79 -33.18
C SER A 480 -3.22 -36.78 -32.02
N MET A 481 -2.89 -36.28 -30.84
CA MET A 481 -2.78 -37.11 -29.64
C MET A 481 -4.16 -37.68 -29.25
N VAL A 482 -5.21 -36.85 -29.25
CA VAL A 482 -6.57 -37.28 -28.91
C VAL A 482 -7.11 -38.29 -29.93
N SER A 483 -6.91 -38.06 -31.23
CA SER A 483 -7.32 -39.00 -32.30
C SER A 483 -6.76 -40.43 -32.13
N LYS A 484 -5.59 -40.55 -31.49
CA LYS A 484 -4.98 -41.87 -31.20
C LYS A 484 -5.55 -42.52 -29.93
N ASN A 485 -6.34 -41.77 -29.11
CA ASN A 485 -6.80 -42.16 -27.79
C ASN A 485 -8.32 -42.00 -27.60
N LEU A 486 -9.13 -42.15 -28.63
CA LEU A 486 -10.59 -41.92 -28.60
C LEU A 486 -11.36 -42.82 -27.62
N ARG A 487 -10.76 -43.92 -27.16
CA ARG A 487 -11.37 -44.81 -26.16
C ARG A 487 -11.24 -44.30 -24.72
N ASP A 488 -10.35 -43.32 -24.48
CA ASP A 488 -10.13 -42.79 -23.16
C ASP A 488 -11.32 -41.93 -22.69
N SER A 489 -11.44 -41.75 -21.39
CA SER A 489 -12.38 -40.80 -20.78
C SER A 489 -11.93 -39.34 -21.01
N ALA A 490 -12.83 -38.40 -20.80
CA ALA A 490 -12.48 -36.99 -20.86
C ALA A 490 -11.33 -36.63 -19.88
N ASP A 491 -11.35 -37.17 -18.65
CA ASP A 491 -10.25 -37.02 -17.68
C ASP A 491 -8.95 -37.65 -18.16
N GLY A 492 -9.02 -38.83 -18.80
CA GLY A 492 -7.86 -39.53 -19.38
C GLY A 492 -7.18 -38.71 -20.49
N ILE A 493 -7.98 -38.09 -21.36
CA ILE A 493 -7.50 -37.17 -22.39
C ILE A 493 -6.92 -35.92 -21.78
N LEU A 494 -7.61 -35.30 -20.81
CA LEU A 494 -7.13 -34.10 -20.13
C LEU A 494 -5.78 -34.35 -19.45
N ALA A 495 -5.63 -35.49 -18.78
CA ALA A 495 -4.35 -35.88 -18.14
C ALA A 495 -3.21 -36.05 -19.17
N LYS A 496 -3.51 -36.52 -20.39
CA LYS A 496 -2.52 -36.64 -21.48
C LYS A 496 -2.15 -35.27 -22.05
N ILE A 497 -3.12 -34.36 -22.23
CA ILE A 497 -2.88 -32.98 -22.68
C ILE A 497 -1.99 -32.28 -21.64
N ARG A 498 -2.35 -32.38 -20.38
CA ARG A 498 -1.57 -31.79 -19.28
C ARG A 498 -0.12 -32.30 -19.29
N ARG A 499 0.11 -33.61 -19.40
CA ARG A 499 1.48 -34.16 -19.47
C ARG A 499 2.25 -33.66 -20.69
N LEU A 500 1.57 -33.42 -21.81
CA LEU A 500 2.19 -32.88 -23.01
C LEU A 500 2.67 -31.44 -22.78
N ILE A 501 1.85 -30.64 -22.11
CA ILE A 501 2.15 -29.26 -21.76
C ILE A 501 3.22 -29.18 -20.65
N ASP A 502 3.09 -29.95 -19.56
CA ASP A 502 4.00 -29.94 -18.40
C ASP A 502 5.47 -30.27 -18.77
N ARG A 503 5.70 -31.04 -19.85
CA ARG A 503 7.06 -31.41 -20.28
C ARG A 503 7.89 -30.25 -20.83
N GLY A 504 7.26 -29.23 -21.38
CA GLY A 504 7.96 -28.10 -22.02
C GLY A 504 8.21 -26.89 -21.11
N GLN A 505 7.77 -26.93 -19.86
CA GLN A 505 7.76 -25.74 -19.00
C GLN A 505 9.08 -25.50 -18.24
N ALA A 506 9.98 -24.73 -18.83
CA ALA A 506 11.07 -24.09 -18.08
C ALA A 506 10.66 -22.74 -17.44
N SER A 507 9.68 -22.02 -18.02
CA SER A 507 9.06 -20.80 -17.46
C SER A 507 7.67 -20.61 -18.06
N GLN A 508 6.64 -20.71 -17.21
CA GLN A 508 5.27 -20.39 -17.61
C GLN A 508 5.07 -18.88 -17.54
N THR A 509 4.69 -18.28 -18.65
CA THR A 509 4.45 -16.82 -18.75
C THR A 509 3.00 -16.47 -18.98
N GLU A 510 2.14 -17.45 -19.35
CA GLU A 510 0.74 -17.27 -19.67
C GLU A 510 -0.12 -18.28 -18.91
N ASP A 511 -1.35 -17.90 -18.61
CA ASP A 511 -2.35 -18.80 -18.06
C ASP A 511 -2.72 -19.85 -19.10
N MET A 512 -2.97 -21.08 -18.68
CA MET A 512 -3.30 -22.18 -19.59
C MET A 512 -4.56 -22.90 -19.12
N THR A 513 -5.55 -22.97 -19.98
CA THR A 513 -6.81 -23.66 -19.67
C THR A 513 -7.27 -24.58 -20.81
N VAL A 514 -7.71 -25.74 -20.40
CA VAL A 514 -8.22 -26.78 -21.32
C VAL A 514 -9.54 -27.29 -20.77
N LEU A 515 -10.54 -27.35 -21.64
CA LEU A 515 -11.84 -27.96 -21.36
C LEU A 515 -12.08 -29.10 -22.37
N VAL A 516 -12.42 -30.29 -21.90
CA VAL A 516 -12.66 -31.49 -22.69
C VAL A 516 -14.09 -31.96 -22.47
N LEU A 517 -14.85 -32.06 -23.53
CA LEU A 517 -16.18 -32.71 -23.59
C LEU A 517 -16.09 -33.96 -24.44
N LYS A 518 -16.65 -35.07 -23.98
CA LYS A 518 -16.81 -36.31 -24.72
C LYS A 518 -18.26 -36.75 -24.70
N ARG A 519 -18.80 -37.14 -25.87
CA ARG A 519 -20.06 -37.91 -25.96
C ARG A 519 -19.75 -39.39 -25.88
N ARG A 520 -20.34 -40.11 -24.91
CA ARG A 520 -20.10 -41.56 -24.70
C ARG A 520 -20.90 -42.43 -25.64
N LYS A 521 -22.21 -42.18 -25.75
CA LYS A 521 -23.20 -42.96 -26.52
C LYS A 521 -24.07 -42.07 -27.37
#